data_81d1b88717fb9968f3906f6e847e2dcd
#
_entry.id   81d1b88717fb9968f3906f6e847e2dcd
#
_cell.length_a   1.000
_cell.length_b   1.000
_cell.length_c   1.000
_cell.angle_alpha   90.00
_cell.angle_beta   90.00
_cell.angle_gamma   90.00
#
_symmetry.space_group_name_H-M   'P 1'
#
loop_
_entity.id
_entity.type
_entity.pdbx_description
1 polymer ?
#
loop_
_entity_poly.entity_id
_entity_poly.type
_entity_poly.pdbx_seq_one_letter_code
_entity_poly.pdbx_strand_id
1 'polypeptide(L)'
;MSEPSDKELLAAHVAGDPEAFGTLVTRHRDRLWAVALRTCGHPETAADGLQEGLVAAFRRAGSFRGDAAVTTWLHRVVVNACLDRLRAEKVRRAEPLPDDLDAVEAGHRRTRETVGDAVDPAERGLVVERRERVLAALATLPDEQRAAIVLVDMEGYPVAEVAQILDCAEGTVKSRCSRGRARLAVLLADVLDDLPADADADAGRTPPHDAGNPTGAPDVGSVTPADRPPGPPSTDHPPPSRPGPPRQDPP
;
A
#
# COMPACT_ATOMS: atom_id res chain seq x y z
N MET A 1 7.97 1.28 33.10
CA MET A 1 6.71 0.87 32.43
C MET A 1 7.07 0.73 30.96
N SER A 2 6.83 -0.41 30.36
CA SER A 2 7.10 -0.64 28.93
C SER A 2 6.06 0.13 28.11
N GLU A 3 6.48 0.71 26.99
CA GLU A 3 5.58 1.39 26.06
C GLU A 3 4.61 0.36 25.45
N PRO A 4 3.28 0.67 25.34
CA PRO A 4 2.32 -0.29 24.81
C PRO A 4 2.63 -0.58 23.34
N SER A 5 2.47 -1.84 22.94
CA SER A 5 2.61 -2.28 21.55
C SER A 5 1.45 -1.75 20.67
N ASP A 6 1.64 -1.72 19.36
CA ASP A 6 0.59 -1.29 18.43
C ASP A 6 -0.69 -2.13 18.55
N LYS A 7 -0.55 -3.43 18.81
CA LYS A 7 -1.70 -4.33 19.04
C LYS A 7 -2.46 -3.97 20.32
N GLU A 8 -1.74 -3.64 21.38
CA GLU A 8 -2.36 -3.20 22.64
C GLU A 8 -3.05 -1.85 22.47
N LEU A 9 -2.44 -0.89 21.77
CA LEU A 9 -3.07 0.40 21.46
C LEU A 9 -4.35 0.21 20.63
N LEU A 10 -4.32 -0.64 19.60
CA LEU A 10 -5.50 -0.90 18.79
C LEU A 10 -6.60 -1.60 19.59
N ALA A 11 -6.26 -2.55 20.46
CA ALA A 11 -7.19 -3.23 21.35
C ALA A 11 -7.79 -2.27 22.39
N ALA A 12 -7.00 -1.38 22.98
CA ALA A 12 -7.46 -0.36 23.90
C ALA A 12 -8.45 0.60 23.24
N HIS A 13 -8.16 1.04 22.00
CA HIS A 13 -9.10 1.84 21.23
C HIS A 13 -10.45 1.13 21.01
N VAL A 14 -10.42 -0.15 20.62
CA VAL A 14 -11.64 -0.95 20.44
C VAL A 14 -12.40 -1.13 21.76
N ALA A 15 -11.69 -1.16 22.89
CA ALA A 15 -12.27 -1.20 24.23
C ALA A 15 -12.82 0.16 24.71
N GLY A 16 -12.64 1.24 23.95
CA GLY A 16 -13.19 2.56 24.22
C GLY A 16 -12.20 3.59 24.80
N ASP A 17 -10.90 3.31 24.80
CA ASP A 17 -9.89 4.29 25.17
C ASP A 17 -9.77 5.37 24.07
N PRO A 18 -10.12 6.64 24.34
CA PRO A 18 -10.13 7.70 23.34
C PRO A 18 -8.73 8.12 22.85
N GLU A 19 -7.69 7.92 23.68
CA GLU A 19 -6.32 8.37 23.40
C GLU A 19 -5.49 7.31 22.66
N ALA A 20 -5.86 6.04 22.76
CA ALA A 20 -5.07 4.93 22.25
C ALA A 20 -4.86 5.01 20.72
N PHE A 21 -5.89 5.34 19.95
CA PHE A 21 -5.76 5.49 18.50
C PHE A 21 -4.91 6.72 18.11
N GLY A 22 -5.04 7.82 18.83
CA GLY A 22 -4.19 9.00 18.64
C GLY A 22 -2.71 8.70 18.85
N THR A 23 -2.39 7.94 19.89
CA THR A 23 -1.02 7.47 20.17
C THR A 23 -0.50 6.59 19.05
N LEU A 24 -1.30 5.62 18.57
CA LEU A 24 -0.95 4.75 17.44
C LEU A 24 -0.68 5.56 16.17
N VAL A 25 -1.55 6.51 15.83
CA VAL A 25 -1.36 7.37 14.64
C VAL A 25 -0.12 8.23 14.78
N THR A 26 0.13 8.82 15.94
CA THR A 26 1.32 9.66 16.17
C THR A 26 2.62 8.86 15.96
N ARG A 27 2.66 7.60 16.42
CA ARG A 27 3.81 6.70 16.23
C ARG A 27 4.11 6.41 14.76
N HIS A 28 3.09 6.31 13.91
CA HIS A 28 3.23 5.92 12.50
C HIS A 28 3.02 7.08 11.52
N ARG A 29 2.76 8.29 12.00
CA ARG A 29 2.36 9.46 11.21
C ARG A 29 3.28 9.74 10.03
N ASP A 30 4.58 9.83 10.29
CA ASP A 30 5.55 10.24 9.28
C ASP A 30 5.69 9.17 8.18
N ARG A 31 5.64 7.90 8.58
CA ARG A 31 5.69 6.78 7.63
C ARG A 31 4.42 6.70 6.80
N LEU A 32 3.24 6.84 7.42
CA LEU A 32 1.96 6.85 6.71
C LEU A 32 1.86 8.04 5.75
N TRP A 33 2.36 9.21 6.16
CA TRP A 33 2.45 10.38 5.28
C TRP A 33 3.36 10.13 4.07
N ALA A 34 4.55 9.57 4.31
CA ALA A 34 5.49 9.24 3.24
C ALA A 34 4.91 8.25 2.22
N VAL A 35 4.20 7.21 2.69
CA VAL A 35 3.50 6.24 1.84
C VAL A 35 2.38 6.91 1.05
N ALA A 36 1.54 7.73 1.69
CA ALA A 36 0.47 8.46 1.01
C ALA A 36 1.01 9.40 -0.06
N LEU A 37 2.06 10.20 0.25
CA LEU A 37 2.68 11.13 -0.68
C LEU A 37 3.26 10.42 -1.90
N ARG A 38 3.99 9.32 -1.70
CA ARG A 38 4.55 8.51 -2.79
C ARG A 38 3.46 7.83 -3.63
N THR A 39 2.36 7.41 -2.99
CA THR A 39 1.24 6.77 -3.69
C THR A 39 0.42 7.77 -4.48
N CYS A 40 0.14 8.95 -3.96
CA CYS A 40 -0.66 9.97 -4.64
C CYS A 40 0.16 10.79 -5.65
N GLY A 41 1.44 11.06 -5.35
CA GLY A 41 2.30 11.91 -6.17
C GLY A 41 2.10 13.41 -5.95
N HIS A 42 1.02 13.83 -5.28
CA HIS A 42 0.70 15.23 -4.97
C HIS A 42 0.36 15.40 -3.48
N PRO A 43 0.89 16.44 -2.81
CA PRO A 43 0.70 16.63 -1.37
C PRO A 43 -0.77 16.80 -0.95
N GLU A 44 -1.57 17.52 -1.72
CA GLU A 44 -2.99 17.76 -1.40
C GLU A 44 -3.79 16.47 -1.49
N THR A 45 -3.68 15.73 -2.60
CA THR A 45 -4.32 14.42 -2.76
C THR A 45 -3.84 13.42 -1.69
N ALA A 46 -2.55 13.49 -1.32
CA ALA A 46 -1.98 12.65 -0.26
C ALA A 46 -2.55 12.98 1.12
N ALA A 47 -2.72 14.28 1.44
CA ALA A 47 -3.32 14.71 2.69
C ALA A 47 -4.77 14.23 2.83
N ASP A 48 -5.56 14.40 1.77
CA ASP A 48 -6.94 13.93 1.72
C ASP A 48 -7.02 12.41 1.84
N GLY A 49 -6.23 11.67 1.04
CA GLY A 49 -6.20 10.21 1.08
C GLY A 49 -5.73 9.66 2.43
N LEU A 50 -4.73 10.29 3.06
CA LEU A 50 -4.29 9.93 4.41
C LEU A 50 -5.39 10.18 5.44
N GLN A 51 -6.05 11.33 5.40
CA GLN A 51 -7.15 11.66 6.32
C GLN A 51 -8.31 10.66 6.18
N GLU A 52 -8.75 10.39 4.95
CA GLU A 52 -9.80 9.40 4.66
C GLU A 52 -9.38 8.00 5.14
N GLY A 53 -8.13 7.61 4.90
CA GLY A 53 -7.56 6.35 5.39
C GLY A 53 -7.54 6.24 6.90
N LEU A 54 -7.11 7.28 7.62
CA LEU A 54 -7.10 7.31 9.09
C LEU A 54 -8.52 7.25 9.67
N VAL A 55 -9.47 7.96 9.08
CA VAL A 55 -10.89 7.87 9.49
C VAL A 55 -11.45 6.47 9.25
N ALA A 56 -11.10 5.83 8.12
CA ALA A 56 -11.49 4.46 7.83
C ALA A 56 -10.85 3.47 8.81
N ALA A 57 -9.57 3.64 9.15
CA ALA A 57 -8.86 2.83 10.13
C ALA A 57 -9.50 2.95 11.53
N PHE A 58 -9.78 4.18 11.98
CA PHE A 58 -10.47 4.43 13.24
C PHE A 58 -11.80 3.66 13.35
N ARG A 59 -12.63 3.77 12.31
CA ARG A 59 -13.94 3.10 12.28
C ARG A 59 -13.86 1.57 12.16
N ARG A 60 -12.82 1.06 11.51
CA ARG A 60 -12.65 -0.38 11.22
C ARG A 60 -11.69 -1.09 12.17
N ALA A 61 -11.19 -0.43 13.21
CA ALA A 61 -10.25 -0.99 14.18
C ALA A 61 -10.73 -2.33 14.76
N GLY A 62 -12.03 -2.44 15.08
CA GLY A 62 -12.63 -3.68 15.57
C GLY A 62 -12.67 -4.84 14.56
N SER A 63 -12.41 -4.59 13.27
CA SER A 63 -12.31 -5.64 12.24
C SER A 63 -10.90 -6.20 12.08
N PHE A 64 -9.91 -5.68 12.78
CA PHE A 64 -8.54 -6.17 12.75
C PHE A 64 -8.43 -7.56 13.38
N ARG A 65 -8.05 -8.55 12.58
CA ARG A 65 -7.99 -9.97 13.02
C ARG A 65 -6.64 -10.39 13.59
N GLY A 66 -5.61 -9.56 13.44
CA GLY A 66 -4.25 -9.90 13.89
C GLY A 66 -3.46 -10.80 12.95
N ASP A 67 -3.97 -11.09 11.76
CA ASP A 67 -3.33 -11.94 10.75
C ASP A 67 -2.07 -11.29 10.14
N ALA A 68 -1.93 -9.99 10.31
CA ALA A 68 -0.78 -9.20 9.88
C ALA A 68 -0.36 -8.22 10.99
N ALA A 69 0.78 -7.54 10.82
CA ALA A 69 1.16 -6.45 11.70
C ALA A 69 0.17 -5.28 11.59
N VAL A 70 -0.01 -4.51 12.69
CA VAL A 70 -0.89 -3.33 12.68
C VAL A 70 -0.43 -2.31 11.64
N THR A 71 0.88 -2.16 11.45
CA THR A 71 1.47 -1.30 10.42
C THR A 71 1.07 -1.72 9.01
N THR A 72 1.12 -3.02 8.69
CA THR A 72 0.68 -3.56 7.39
C THR A 72 -0.81 -3.27 7.16
N TRP A 73 -1.63 -3.45 8.19
CA TRP A 73 -3.05 -3.13 8.12
C TRP A 73 -3.30 -1.62 7.91
N LEU A 74 -2.58 -0.74 8.63
CA LEU A 74 -2.66 0.71 8.41
C LEU A 74 -2.24 1.11 7.00
N HIS A 75 -1.13 0.55 6.48
CA HIS A 75 -0.70 0.80 5.10
C HIS A 75 -1.76 0.35 4.09
N ARG A 76 -2.36 -0.83 4.28
CA ARG A 76 -3.48 -1.30 3.44
C ARG A 76 -4.63 -0.30 3.40
N VAL A 77 -5.06 0.20 4.56
CA VAL A 77 -6.18 1.13 4.64
C VAL A 77 -5.84 2.47 3.98
N VAL A 78 -4.65 3.02 4.25
CA VAL A 78 -4.20 4.31 3.70
C VAL A 78 -3.97 4.23 2.19
N VAL A 79 -3.26 3.21 1.70
CA VAL A 79 -2.99 3.06 0.26
C VAL A 79 -4.29 2.89 -0.53
N ASN A 80 -5.23 2.10 -0.03
CA ASN A 80 -6.53 1.94 -0.69
C ASN A 80 -7.32 3.24 -0.71
N ALA A 81 -7.36 4.01 0.39
CA ALA A 81 -7.99 5.33 0.41
C ALA A 81 -7.33 6.29 -0.60
N CYS A 82 -6.00 6.31 -0.70
CA CYS A 82 -5.27 7.08 -1.70
C CYS A 82 -5.66 6.68 -3.14
N LEU A 83 -5.72 5.38 -3.43
CA LEU A 83 -6.11 4.89 -4.75
C LEU A 83 -7.57 5.23 -5.09
N ASP A 84 -8.47 5.13 -4.13
CA ASP A 84 -9.89 5.50 -4.32
C ASP A 84 -10.04 7.01 -4.57
N ARG A 85 -9.26 7.83 -3.86
CA ARG A 85 -9.19 9.28 -4.09
C ARG A 85 -8.71 9.61 -5.51
N LEU A 86 -7.63 8.98 -5.98
CA LEU A 86 -7.11 9.15 -7.34
C LEU A 86 -8.14 8.72 -8.40
N ARG A 87 -8.87 7.63 -8.18
CA ARG A 87 -9.95 7.20 -9.08
C ARG A 87 -11.08 8.22 -9.13
N ALA A 88 -11.50 8.73 -7.97
CA ALA A 88 -12.54 9.77 -7.89
C ALA A 88 -12.13 11.07 -8.59
N GLU A 89 -10.86 11.47 -8.48
CA GLU A 89 -10.34 12.64 -9.21
C GLU A 89 -10.32 12.43 -10.72
N LYS A 90 -9.95 11.23 -11.19
CA LYS A 90 -9.98 10.90 -12.62
C LYS A 90 -11.40 10.95 -13.19
N VAL A 91 -12.37 10.42 -12.47
CA VAL A 91 -13.80 10.49 -12.88
C VAL A 91 -14.24 11.93 -12.98
N ARG A 92 -13.97 12.76 -11.97
CA ARG A 92 -14.32 14.19 -11.98
C ARG A 92 -13.67 14.98 -13.12
N ARG A 93 -12.41 14.66 -13.48
CA ARG A 93 -11.73 15.29 -14.62
C ARG A 93 -12.25 14.79 -15.97
N ALA A 94 -12.85 13.61 -16.03
CA ALA A 94 -13.42 13.04 -17.25
C ALA A 94 -14.86 13.53 -17.52
N GLU A 95 -15.57 14.01 -16.50
CA GLU A 95 -16.85 14.70 -16.68
C GLU A 95 -16.58 16.11 -17.21
N PRO A 96 -17.17 16.52 -18.37
CA PRO A 96 -17.05 17.89 -18.87
C PRO A 96 -17.70 18.82 -17.85
N LEU A 97 -16.90 19.63 -17.17
CA LEU A 97 -17.42 20.75 -16.39
C LEU A 97 -18.08 21.74 -17.36
N PRO A 98 -19.22 22.36 -16.98
CA PRO A 98 -19.69 23.57 -17.64
C PRO A 98 -18.56 24.61 -17.58
N ASP A 99 -18.32 25.27 -18.74
CA ASP A 99 -17.33 26.34 -18.88
C ASP A 99 -17.62 27.46 -17.88
N ASP A 100 -16.95 27.44 -16.73
CA ASP A 100 -16.69 28.58 -15.85
C ASP A 100 -16.03 28.05 -14.58
N LEU A 101 -14.71 28.13 -14.55
CA LEU A 101 -13.94 28.39 -13.33
C LEU A 101 -12.44 28.41 -13.68
N ASP A 102 -11.85 29.57 -13.50
CA ASP A 102 -10.44 29.85 -13.63
C ASP A 102 -9.56 28.79 -12.94
N ALA A 103 -8.59 28.29 -13.71
CA ALA A 103 -7.58 27.38 -13.20
C ALA A 103 -6.76 28.10 -12.11
N VAL A 104 -7.09 27.81 -10.87
CA VAL A 104 -6.24 28.17 -9.73
C VAL A 104 -4.99 27.30 -9.83
N GLU A 105 -3.90 27.91 -10.27
CA GLU A 105 -2.57 27.32 -10.15
C GLU A 105 -2.32 27.00 -8.68
N ALA A 106 -2.31 25.68 -8.37
CA ALA A 106 -1.98 25.19 -7.04
C ALA A 106 -0.51 25.45 -6.77
N GLY A 107 -0.24 26.57 -6.09
CA GLY A 107 1.08 26.94 -5.63
C GLY A 107 1.63 25.84 -4.71
N HIS A 108 2.80 25.35 -5.05
CA HIS A 108 3.57 24.41 -4.25
C HIS A 108 3.90 25.03 -2.87
N ARG A 109 3.04 24.77 -1.87
CA ARG A 109 3.41 25.02 -0.47
C ARG A 109 4.42 23.93 -0.09
N ARG A 110 5.69 24.30 -0.05
CA ARG A 110 6.76 23.50 0.53
C ARG A 110 6.41 23.21 1.99
N THR A 111 5.99 22.00 2.27
CA THR A 111 5.90 21.48 3.63
C THR A 111 7.33 21.33 4.13
N ARG A 112 7.73 22.22 5.05
CA ARG A 112 9.02 22.15 5.74
C ARG A 112 8.94 20.93 6.67
N GLU A 113 9.50 19.81 6.25
CA GLU A 113 9.82 18.73 7.18
C GLU A 113 10.99 19.19 8.05
N THR A 114 10.75 19.27 9.35
CA THR A 114 11.79 19.40 10.37
C THR A 114 12.48 18.04 10.51
N VAL A 115 13.52 17.83 9.71
CA VAL A 115 14.50 16.78 9.99
C VAL A 115 15.55 17.39 10.91
N GLY A 116 15.60 16.92 12.16
CA GLY A 116 16.66 17.23 13.09
C GLY A 116 18.01 16.67 12.61
N ASP A 117 19.05 17.36 13.03
CA ASP A 117 20.48 17.07 13.06
C ASP A 117 21.34 17.44 11.84
N ALA A 118 22.38 18.11 12.22
CA ALA A 118 23.68 18.53 11.67
C ALA A 118 24.17 17.85 10.37
N VAL A 119 23.47 18.09 9.26
CA VAL A 119 23.94 17.78 7.91
C VAL A 119 24.26 19.11 7.20
N ASP A 120 25.36 19.15 6.43
CA ASP A 120 25.79 20.29 5.64
C ASP A 120 24.62 20.84 4.78
N PRO A 121 24.37 22.16 4.75
CA PRO A 121 23.32 22.75 3.93
C PRO A 121 23.40 22.38 2.44
N ALA A 122 24.61 22.17 1.90
CA ALA A 122 24.81 21.72 0.52
C ALA A 122 24.34 20.27 0.31
N GLU A 123 24.68 19.37 1.23
CA GLU A 123 24.22 17.97 1.18
C GLU A 123 22.70 17.87 1.35
N ARG A 124 22.11 18.71 2.23
CA ARG A 124 20.64 18.80 2.37
C ARG A 124 19.97 19.22 1.06
N GLY A 125 20.55 20.20 0.35
CA GLY A 125 20.05 20.65 -0.94
C GLY A 125 19.98 19.51 -1.96
N LEU A 126 21.03 18.73 -2.08
CA LEU A 126 21.13 17.58 -2.99
C LEU A 126 20.13 16.45 -2.61
N VAL A 127 19.97 16.18 -1.31
CA VAL A 127 19.00 15.16 -0.84
C VAL A 127 17.56 15.58 -1.16
N VAL A 128 17.22 16.85 -0.94
CA VAL A 128 15.89 17.40 -1.24
C VAL A 128 15.63 17.35 -2.75
N GLU A 129 16.57 17.79 -3.57
CA GLU A 129 16.44 17.76 -5.04
C GLU A 129 16.26 16.31 -5.56
N ARG A 130 17.07 15.38 -5.08
CA ARG A 130 16.96 13.96 -5.44
C ARG A 130 15.60 13.39 -5.05
N ARG A 131 15.11 13.73 -3.85
CA ARG A 131 13.76 13.30 -3.39
C ARG A 131 12.67 13.87 -4.29
N GLU A 132 12.74 15.14 -4.66
CA GLU A 132 11.78 15.79 -5.56
C GLU A 132 11.79 15.12 -6.94
N ARG A 133 12.95 14.79 -7.50
CA ARG A 133 13.08 14.06 -8.77
C ARG A 133 12.43 12.67 -8.71
N VAL A 134 12.67 11.92 -7.62
CA VAL A 134 12.06 10.60 -7.42
C VAL A 134 10.54 10.70 -7.31
N LEU A 135 10.01 11.66 -6.55
CA LEU A 135 8.57 11.88 -6.44
C LEU A 135 7.95 12.28 -7.77
N ALA A 136 8.61 13.16 -8.54
CA ALA A 136 8.17 13.54 -9.87
C ALA A 136 8.15 12.34 -10.83
N ALA A 137 9.18 11.50 -10.82
CA ALA A 137 9.21 10.29 -11.63
C ALA A 137 8.10 9.29 -11.23
N LEU A 138 7.88 9.08 -9.93
CA LEU A 138 6.77 8.25 -9.44
C LEU A 138 5.41 8.80 -9.88
N ALA A 139 5.20 10.11 -9.87
CA ALA A 139 3.94 10.74 -10.28
C ALA A 139 3.58 10.47 -11.76
N THR A 140 4.56 10.16 -12.62
CA THR A 140 4.31 9.81 -14.03
C THR A 140 3.80 8.38 -14.22
N LEU A 141 3.94 7.51 -13.21
CA LEU A 141 3.46 6.13 -13.29
C LEU A 141 1.93 6.07 -13.18
N PRO A 142 1.28 5.10 -13.84
CA PRO A 142 -0.09 4.74 -13.51
C PRO A 142 -0.22 4.41 -12.02
N ASP A 143 -1.31 4.86 -11.38
CA ASP A 143 -1.49 4.80 -9.92
C ASP A 143 -1.23 3.42 -9.33
N GLU A 144 -1.71 2.37 -10.00
CA GLU A 144 -1.56 1.00 -9.52
C GLU A 144 -0.13 0.44 -9.69
N GLN A 145 0.63 0.92 -10.68
CA GLN A 145 2.05 0.59 -10.82
C GLN A 145 2.86 1.32 -9.76
N ARG A 146 2.54 2.59 -9.52
CA ARG A 146 3.15 3.42 -8.48
C ARG A 146 2.94 2.82 -7.09
N ALA A 147 1.69 2.46 -6.74
CA ALA A 147 1.39 1.82 -5.46
C ALA A 147 2.15 0.50 -5.27
N ALA A 148 2.26 -0.33 -6.31
CA ALA A 148 3.02 -1.58 -6.24
C ALA A 148 4.52 -1.33 -6.01
N ILE A 149 5.14 -0.36 -6.70
CA ILE A 149 6.54 0.04 -6.50
C ILE A 149 6.75 0.58 -5.08
N VAL A 150 5.87 1.47 -4.61
CA VAL A 150 5.99 2.05 -3.26
C VAL A 150 5.98 0.94 -2.20
N LEU A 151 5.05 0.00 -2.30
CA LEU A 151 4.93 -1.06 -1.30
C LEU A 151 6.07 -2.09 -1.38
N VAL A 152 6.44 -2.54 -2.59
CA VAL A 152 7.47 -3.58 -2.75
C VAL A 152 8.87 -3.00 -2.58
N ASP A 153 9.19 -1.91 -3.30
CA ASP A 153 10.57 -1.44 -3.44
C ASP A 153 10.96 -0.40 -2.38
N MET A 154 10.00 0.37 -1.86
CA MET A 154 10.29 1.43 -0.89
C MET A 154 9.92 1.04 0.55
N GLU A 155 8.83 0.29 0.74
CA GLU A 155 8.40 -0.18 2.06
C GLU A 155 8.86 -1.61 2.37
N GLY A 156 9.39 -2.35 1.37
CA GLY A 156 10.00 -3.66 1.54
C GLY A 156 9.00 -4.81 1.78
N TYR A 157 7.73 -4.63 1.44
CA TYR A 157 6.74 -5.69 1.61
C TYR A 157 6.95 -6.85 0.64
N PRO A 158 6.83 -8.11 1.11
CA PRO A 158 6.77 -9.26 0.21
C PRO A 158 5.63 -9.15 -0.80
N VAL A 159 5.86 -9.64 -2.02
CA VAL A 159 4.85 -9.58 -3.11
C VAL A 159 3.50 -10.18 -2.69
N ALA A 160 3.52 -11.25 -1.90
CA ALA A 160 2.30 -11.88 -1.39
C ALA A 160 1.48 -10.94 -0.46
N GLU A 161 2.15 -10.17 0.41
CA GLU A 161 1.50 -9.16 1.24
C GLU A 161 0.97 -7.99 0.40
N VAL A 162 1.75 -7.51 -0.58
CA VAL A 162 1.31 -6.44 -1.48
C VAL A 162 0.09 -6.87 -2.28
N ALA A 163 0.01 -8.13 -2.70
CA ALA A 163 -1.15 -8.69 -3.36
C ALA A 163 -2.42 -8.61 -2.47
N GLN A 164 -2.27 -8.88 -1.17
CA GLN A 164 -3.35 -8.73 -0.19
C GLN A 164 -3.71 -7.25 0.06
N ILE A 165 -2.69 -6.36 0.14
CA ILE A 165 -2.89 -4.91 0.33
C ILE A 165 -3.68 -4.33 -0.84
N LEU A 166 -3.30 -4.65 -2.08
CA LEU A 166 -3.87 -4.10 -3.31
C LEU A 166 -5.07 -4.89 -3.83
N ASP A 167 -5.49 -5.94 -3.13
CA ASP A 167 -6.59 -6.85 -3.50
C ASP A 167 -6.47 -7.35 -4.96
N CYS A 168 -5.31 -7.93 -5.29
CA CYS A 168 -5.03 -8.45 -6.63
C CYS A 168 -4.12 -9.69 -6.57
N ALA A 169 -4.00 -10.41 -7.70
CA ALA A 169 -3.12 -11.57 -7.78
C ALA A 169 -1.62 -11.17 -7.69
N GLU A 170 -0.77 -12.02 -7.11
CA GLU A 170 0.68 -11.81 -7.04
C GLU A 170 1.32 -11.58 -8.42
N GLY A 171 0.85 -12.29 -9.45
CA GLY A 171 1.28 -12.09 -10.84
C GLY A 171 1.00 -10.67 -11.33
N THR A 172 -0.10 -10.06 -10.89
CA THR A 172 -0.45 -8.66 -11.18
C THR A 172 0.53 -7.71 -10.49
N VAL A 173 0.88 -7.94 -9.22
CA VAL A 173 1.90 -7.14 -8.52
C VAL A 173 3.24 -7.22 -9.25
N LYS A 174 3.72 -8.44 -9.57
CA LYS A 174 4.99 -8.66 -10.30
C LYS A 174 5.01 -7.91 -11.63
N SER A 175 3.93 -7.98 -12.41
CA SER A 175 3.83 -7.28 -13.70
C SER A 175 3.74 -5.76 -13.56
N ARG A 176 3.07 -5.24 -12.52
CA ARG A 176 3.02 -3.81 -12.18
C ARG A 176 4.41 -3.29 -11.79
N CYS A 177 5.12 -4.00 -10.92
CA CYS A 177 6.50 -3.65 -10.52
C CYS A 177 7.45 -3.67 -11.72
N SER A 178 7.43 -4.72 -12.54
CA SER A 178 8.29 -4.82 -13.72
C SER A 178 8.10 -3.64 -14.67
N ARG A 179 6.84 -3.31 -15.00
CA ARG A 179 6.53 -2.17 -15.88
C ARG A 179 6.87 -0.83 -15.25
N GLY A 180 6.61 -0.67 -13.95
CA GLY A 180 6.96 0.54 -13.22
C GLY A 180 8.47 0.77 -13.16
N ARG A 181 9.26 -0.26 -12.81
CA ARG A 181 10.72 -0.18 -12.79
C ARG A 181 11.31 0.16 -14.16
N ALA A 182 10.80 -0.46 -15.23
CA ALA A 182 11.27 -0.14 -16.59
C ALA A 182 11.06 1.34 -16.96
N ARG A 183 9.93 1.94 -16.55
CA ARG A 183 9.69 3.38 -16.75
C ARG A 183 10.57 4.25 -15.87
N LEU A 184 10.71 3.91 -14.58
CA LEU A 184 11.55 4.67 -13.66
C LEU A 184 13.02 4.62 -14.04
N ALA A 185 13.53 3.50 -14.55
CA ALA A 185 14.91 3.38 -15.01
C ALA A 185 15.26 4.41 -16.10
N VAL A 186 14.32 4.68 -17.02
CA VAL A 186 14.52 5.71 -18.06
C VAL A 186 14.48 7.13 -17.45
N LEU A 187 13.56 7.38 -16.50
CA LEU A 187 13.35 8.71 -15.93
C LEU A 187 14.39 9.10 -14.89
N LEU A 188 15.03 8.13 -14.26
CA LEU A 188 15.99 8.33 -13.18
C LEU A 188 17.42 7.95 -13.59
N ALA A 189 17.69 7.74 -14.88
CA ALA A 189 19.03 7.39 -15.37
C ALA A 189 20.08 8.39 -14.85
N ASP A 190 19.83 9.69 -15.00
CA ASP A 190 20.73 10.75 -14.55
C ASP A 190 20.93 10.76 -13.02
N VAL A 191 19.89 10.38 -12.27
CA VAL A 191 19.96 10.31 -10.80
C VAL A 191 20.76 9.11 -10.33
N LEU A 192 20.73 8.02 -11.11
CA LEU A 192 21.50 6.79 -10.82
C LEU A 192 22.98 6.98 -11.16
N ASP A 193 23.31 7.73 -12.21
CA ASP A 193 24.69 8.02 -12.60
C ASP A 193 25.40 8.93 -11.57
N ASP A 194 24.65 9.76 -10.84
CA ASP A 194 25.16 10.63 -9.77
C ASP A 194 25.32 9.91 -8.41
N LEU A 195 24.95 8.63 -8.29
CA LEU A 195 25.14 7.88 -7.07
C LEU A 195 26.59 7.37 -6.99
N PRO A 196 27.31 7.62 -5.85
CA PRO A 196 28.61 6.98 -5.65
C PRO A 196 28.43 5.47 -5.69
N ALA A 197 29.36 4.77 -6.36
CA ALA A 197 29.31 3.32 -6.59
C ALA A 197 29.21 2.47 -5.30
N ASP A 198 29.46 3.07 -4.13
CA ASP A 198 29.44 2.42 -2.82
C ASP A 198 28.07 2.50 -2.12
N ALA A 199 27.07 3.18 -2.70
CA ALA A 199 25.75 3.35 -2.08
C ALA A 199 24.88 2.08 -2.16
N ASP A 200 25.22 1.13 -3.03
CA ASP A 200 24.46 -0.13 -3.21
C ASP A 200 24.68 -1.17 -2.09
N ALA A 201 25.71 -0.99 -1.24
CA ALA A 201 26.01 -1.97 -0.19
C ALA A 201 25.13 -1.83 1.07
N ASP A 202 24.51 -0.68 1.32
CA ASP A 202 23.73 -0.41 2.54
C ASP A 202 22.23 -0.14 2.30
N ALA A 203 21.82 0.15 1.08
CA ALA A 203 20.41 0.43 0.73
C ALA A 203 19.49 -0.81 0.80
N GLY A 204 20.05 -1.99 0.97
CA GLY A 204 19.32 -3.28 1.07
C GLY A 204 18.98 -3.72 2.50
N ARG A 205 19.38 -2.97 3.52
CA ARG A 205 19.10 -3.31 4.93
C ARG A 205 18.19 -2.27 5.59
N THR A 206 16.96 -2.19 5.14
CA THR A 206 15.89 -1.85 6.08
C THR A 206 15.87 -2.98 7.11
N PRO A 207 15.94 -2.71 8.44
CA PRO A 207 15.86 -3.76 9.43
C PRO A 207 14.58 -4.56 9.15
N PRO A 208 14.64 -5.90 9.23
CA PRO A 208 13.46 -6.70 8.99
C PRO A 208 12.39 -6.18 9.94
N HIS A 209 11.24 -5.89 9.37
CA HIS A 209 10.02 -5.56 10.07
C HIS A 209 9.92 -6.54 11.25
N ASP A 210 10.02 -6.04 12.48
CA ASP A 210 9.96 -6.85 13.68
C ASP A 210 8.57 -7.51 13.75
N ALA A 211 8.44 -8.59 13.01
CA ALA A 211 7.41 -9.57 13.17
C ALA A 211 7.82 -10.41 14.38
N GLY A 212 7.47 -9.95 15.57
CA GLY A 212 7.49 -10.77 16.76
C GLY A 212 6.57 -11.98 16.55
N ASN A 213 7.06 -12.95 15.80
CA ASN A 213 6.48 -14.27 15.66
C ASN A 213 7.33 -15.23 16.50
N PRO A 214 6.79 -15.76 17.61
CA PRO A 214 7.50 -16.84 18.32
C PRO A 214 7.49 -18.07 17.41
N THR A 215 8.65 -18.37 16.83
CA THR A 215 8.90 -19.56 16.04
C THR A 215 8.92 -20.77 16.98
N GLY A 216 7.79 -21.41 17.11
CA GLY A 216 7.64 -22.76 17.62
C GLY A 216 7.00 -23.59 16.52
N ALA A 217 7.77 -23.95 15.49
CA ALA A 217 7.35 -24.99 14.57
C ALA A 217 7.54 -26.35 15.25
N PRO A 218 6.51 -27.19 15.38
CA PRO A 218 6.72 -28.60 15.69
C PRO A 218 7.38 -29.26 14.47
N ASP A 219 8.45 -29.99 14.75
CA ASP A 219 9.14 -30.91 13.85
C ASP A 219 8.11 -31.90 13.24
N VAL A 220 7.74 -31.69 11.98
CA VAL A 220 6.96 -32.69 11.21
C VAL A 220 7.95 -33.61 10.51
N GLY A 221 8.23 -34.72 11.18
CA GLY A 221 8.99 -35.83 10.63
C GLY A 221 8.49 -36.23 9.25
N SER A 222 9.44 -36.54 8.37
CA SER A 222 9.26 -37.11 7.03
C SER A 222 8.24 -38.27 7.03
N VAL A 223 7.08 -38.05 6.46
CA VAL A 223 6.11 -39.12 6.18
C VAL A 223 6.34 -39.60 4.75
N THR A 224 6.76 -40.84 4.64
CA THR A 224 6.90 -41.62 3.41
C THR A 224 5.51 -41.78 2.70
N PRO A 225 5.42 -41.77 1.36
CA PRO A 225 4.15 -41.80 0.64
C PRO A 225 3.62 -43.22 0.47
N ALA A 226 3.05 -43.82 1.52
CA ALA A 226 2.46 -45.19 1.45
C ALA A 226 1.20 -45.37 2.30
N ASP A 227 0.43 -44.33 2.65
CA ASP A 227 -0.85 -44.56 3.31
C ASP A 227 -1.88 -43.49 2.91
N ARG A 228 -2.46 -43.69 1.74
CA ARG A 228 -3.62 -42.91 1.27
C ARG A 228 -4.85 -43.79 1.36
N PRO A 229 -5.82 -43.48 2.23
CA PRO A 229 -7.07 -44.19 2.24
C PRO A 229 -7.87 -43.93 0.95
N PRO A 230 -8.68 -44.90 0.44
CA PRO A 230 -9.48 -44.74 -0.77
C PRO A 230 -10.56 -43.68 -0.58
N GLY A 231 -10.69 -42.75 -1.55
CA GLY A 231 -11.71 -41.72 -1.58
C GLY A 231 -13.12 -42.29 -1.73
N PRO A 232 -14.17 -41.55 -1.30
CA PRO A 232 -15.55 -41.97 -1.42
C PRO A 232 -15.98 -42.05 -2.90
N PRO A 233 -16.98 -42.90 -3.23
CA PRO A 233 -17.41 -43.11 -4.60
C PRO A 233 -18.10 -41.88 -5.18
N SER A 234 -17.78 -41.59 -6.44
CA SER A 234 -18.40 -40.53 -7.26
C SER A 234 -19.90 -40.85 -7.42
N THR A 235 -20.75 -40.00 -6.88
CA THR A 235 -22.17 -39.97 -7.23
C THR A 235 -22.34 -39.15 -8.51
N ASP A 236 -22.58 -39.87 -9.58
CA ASP A 236 -22.96 -39.37 -10.91
C ASP A 236 -24.37 -38.74 -10.79
N HIS A 237 -24.43 -37.41 -10.82
CA HIS A 237 -25.71 -36.69 -10.85
C HIS A 237 -25.89 -36.11 -12.27
N PRO A 238 -26.95 -36.46 -12.98
CA PRO A 238 -27.21 -35.89 -14.30
C PRO A 238 -27.60 -34.42 -14.20
N PRO A 239 -27.24 -33.59 -15.20
CA PRO A 239 -27.52 -32.16 -15.17
C PRO A 239 -29.01 -31.84 -15.27
N PRO A 240 -29.49 -30.75 -14.63
CA PRO A 240 -30.91 -30.37 -14.70
C PRO A 240 -31.29 -29.92 -16.13
N SER A 241 -32.44 -30.40 -16.58
CA SER A 241 -33.02 -30.06 -17.88
C SER A 241 -33.35 -28.58 -18.01
N ARG A 242 -32.97 -27.97 -19.14
CA ARG A 242 -33.31 -26.61 -19.50
C ARG A 242 -34.83 -26.44 -19.64
N PRO A 243 -35.41 -25.33 -19.14
CA PRO A 243 -36.82 -24.97 -19.43
C PRO A 243 -36.95 -24.57 -20.91
N GLY A 244 -37.98 -25.12 -21.57
CA GLY A 244 -38.31 -24.78 -22.95
C GLY A 244 -38.93 -23.40 -23.11
N PRO A 245 -38.95 -22.85 -24.34
CA PRO A 245 -39.47 -21.52 -24.63
C PRO A 245 -40.99 -21.42 -24.43
N PRO A 246 -41.51 -20.22 -24.07
CA PRO A 246 -42.95 -20.02 -23.86
C PRO A 246 -43.72 -20.18 -25.16
N ARG A 247 -44.88 -20.86 -25.07
CA ARG A 247 -45.84 -20.97 -26.18
C ARG A 247 -46.46 -19.60 -26.48
N GLN A 248 -46.44 -19.23 -27.75
CA GLN A 248 -47.23 -18.11 -28.27
C GLN A 248 -48.64 -18.62 -28.52
N ASP A 249 -49.64 -17.97 -27.93
CA ASP A 249 -51.03 -18.10 -28.31
C ASP A 249 -51.29 -17.26 -29.56
N PRO A 250 -52.04 -17.79 -30.56
CA PRO A 250 -52.44 -17.02 -31.73
C PRO A 250 -53.70 -16.17 -31.45
N PRO A 251 -54.05 -15.23 -32.38
CA PRO A 251 -54.92 -14.09 -32.20
C PRO A 251 -56.40 -14.42 -31.98
#